data_5ab2e2bc6b85f9eaf63cf1c92fef5113
#
_entry.id   5ab2e2bc6b85f9eaf63cf1c92fef5113
#
_cell.length_a   1.000
_cell.length_b   1.000
_cell.length_c   1.000
_cell.angle_alpha   90.00
_cell.angle_beta   90.00
_cell.angle_gamma   90.00
#
_symmetry.space_group_name_H-M   'P 1'
#
loop_
_entity.id
_entity.type
_entity.pdbx_description
1 polymer ?
#
loop_
_entity_poly.entity_id
_entity_poly.type
_entity_poly.pdbx_seq_one_letter_code
_entity_poly.pdbx_strand_id
1 'polypeptide(L)'
;RFDPTCIFDIDGVDSDATHKLIKLVTQRFDEAGMPYTMHWGKTNHLTKARVRTAYGGAVDRWNAVRHLLLDNPAERQMFSSPLLDGLGLNA
;
A
#
# COMPACT_ATOMS: atom_id res chain seq x y z
N ARG A 1 12.19 -0.53 4.70
CA ARG A 1 12.00 0.57 3.75
C ARG A 1 12.75 1.84 4.12
N PHE A 2 12.75 2.19 5.39
CA PHE A 2 13.43 3.36 5.93
C PHE A 2 14.57 2.95 6.85
N ASP A 3 15.60 3.79 6.99
CA ASP A 3 16.73 3.54 7.86
C ASP A 3 17.04 4.82 8.67
N PRO A 4 16.90 4.84 10.01
CA PRO A 4 16.36 3.73 10.83
C PRO A 4 14.85 3.54 10.67
N THR A 5 14.34 2.38 11.09
CA THR A 5 12.91 2.05 10.97
C THR A 5 12.34 1.73 12.34
N CYS A 6 11.14 2.25 12.62
CA CYS A 6 10.34 1.91 13.78
C CYS A 6 9.04 1.23 13.30
N ILE A 7 8.64 0.16 13.96
CA ILE A 7 7.40 -0.55 13.68
C ILE A 7 6.39 -0.19 14.76
N PHE A 8 5.19 0.22 14.33
CA PHE A 8 4.05 0.46 15.21
C PHE A 8 2.98 -0.59 14.97
N ASP A 9 2.56 -1.27 16.03
CA ASP A 9 1.35 -2.07 16.02
C ASP A 9 0.23 -1.28 16.72
N ILE A 10 -0.90 -1.13 16.02
CA ILE A 10 -2.10 -0.50 16.57
C ILE A 10 -3.18 -1.56 16.59
N ASP A 11 -3.41 -2.10 17.79
CA ASP A 11 -4.38 -3.15 18.02
C ASP A 11 -5.66 -2.59 18.60
N GLY A 12 -6.77 -3.20 18.22
CA GLY A 12 -8.08 -2.83 18.74
C GLY A 12 -9.16 -3.81 18.29
N VAL A 13 -10.29 -3.74 18.96
CA VAL A 13 -11.50 -4.47 18.54
C VAL A 13 -11.96 -3.91 17.18
N ASP A 14 -12.47 -4.79 16.32
CA ASP A 14 -13.05 -4.36 15.04
C ASP A 14 -14.32 -3.51 15.29
N SER A 15 -14.13 -2.21 15.31
CA SER A 15 -15.16 -1.22 15.60
C SER A 15 -14.88 0.09 14.87
N ASP A 16 -15.92 0.93 14.73
CA ASP A 16 -15.77 2.26 14.14
C ASP A 16 -14.74 3.12 14.88
N ALA A 17 -14.67 3.00 16.20
CA ALA A 17 -13.70 3.75 17.01
C ALA A 17 -12.27 3.35 16.67
N THR A 18 -11.97 2.07 16.52
CA THR A 18 -10.66 1.57 16.13
C THR A 18 -10.28 2.03 14.71
N HIS A 19 -11.21 1.94 13.75
CA HIS A 19 -10.98 2.42 12.39
C HIS A 19 -10.72 3.92 12.34
N LYS A 20 -11.45 4.72 13.12
CA LYS A 20 -11.22 6.16 13.26
C LYS A 20 -9.85 6.46 13.86
N LEU A 21 -9.41 5.70 14.86
CA LEU A 21 -8.09 5.85 15.49
C LEU A 21 -6.97 5.60 14.48
N ILE A 22 -7.04 4.50 13.74
CA ILE A 22 -6.03 4.17 12.71
C ILE A 22 -5.96 5.29 11.66
N LYS A 23 -7.11 5.77 11.21
CA LYS A 23 -7.20 6.87 10.24
C LYS A 23 -6.61 8.17 10.79
N LEU A 24 -6.87 8.48 12.06
CA LEU A 24 -6.30 9.67 12.71
C LEU A 24 -4.77 9.59 12.83
N VAL A 25 -4.22 8.43 13.21
CA VAL A 25 -2.78 8.21 13.32
C VAL A 25 -2.10 8.43 11.96
N THR A 26 -2.63 7.84 10.89
CA THR A 26 -2.09 8.02 9.55
C THR A 26 -2.20 9.47 9.07
N GLN A 27 -3.30 10.14 9.38
CA GLN A 27 -3.46 11.56 9.08
C GLN A 27 -2.40 12.41 9.80
N ARG A 28 -2.11 12.13 11.07
CA ARG A 28 -1.07 12.85 11.84
C ARG A 28 0.31 12.65 11.25
N PHE A 29 0.62 11.44 10.78
CA PHE A 29 1.89 11.20 10.08
C PHE A 29 1.98 11.98 8.77
N ASP A 30 0.89 12.04 8.00
CA ASP A 30 0.82 12.84 6.77
C ASP A 30 1.04 14.34 7.05
N GLU A 31 0.34 14.89 8.06
CA GLU A 31 0.46 16.29 8.48
C GLU A 31 1.88 16.65 8.96
N ALA A 32 2.55 15.71 9.61
CA ALA A 32 3.92 15.87 10.08
C ALA A 32 4.98 15.65 8.98
N GLY A 33 4.57 15.26 7.76
CA GLY A 33 5.48 14.92 6.68
C GLY A 33 6.33 13.68 6.97
N MET A 34 5.89 12.82 7.90
CA MET A 34 6.63 11.64 8.30
C MET A 34 6.43 10.51 7.28
N PRO A 35 7.51 9.95 6.69
CA PRO A 35 7.38 8.84 5.76
C PRO A 35 7.02 7.55 6.49
N TYR A 36 6.09 6.79 5.93
CA TYR A 36 5.66 5.50 6.48
C TYR A 36 5.14 4.57 5.38
N THR A 37 5.03 3.29 5.71
CA THR A 37 4.28 2.28 4.95
C THR A 37 3.36 1.52 5.90
N MET A 38 2.48 0.70 5.36
CA MET A 38 1.54 -0.10 6.12
C MET A 38 1.70 -1.57 5.79
N HIS A 39 1.27 -2.44 6.71
CA HIS A 39 1.17 -3.86 6.46
C HIS A 39 0.01 -4.14 5.48
N TRP A 40 0.33 -4.76 4.34
CA TRP A 40 -0.61 -4.95 3.23
C TRP A 40 -1.74 -5.94 3.53
N GLY A 41 -1.47 -6.92 4.39
CA GLY A 41 -2.42 -7.98 4.76
C GLY A 41 -3.28 -7.66 5.98
N LYS A 42 -3.23 -6.43 6.49
CA LYS A 42 -4.01 -5.97 7.66
C LYS A 42 -4.91 -4.80 7.28
N THR A 43 -5.73 -4.34 8.21
CA THR A 43 -6.52 -3.11 8.03
C THR A 43 -5.58 -1.96 7.70
N ASN A 44 -5.80 -1.33 6.57
CA ASN A 44 -4.98 -0.22 6.11
C ASN A 44 -5.82 0.77 5.29
N HIS A 45 -5.24 1.92 5.03
CA HIS A 45 -5.82 2.96 4.17
C HIS A 45 -4.91 3.22 2.96
N LEU A 46 -4.35 2.15 2.40
CA LEU A 46 -3.52 2.25 1.21
C LEU A 46 -4.32 2.75 0.02
N THR A 47 -3.70 3.64 -0.71
CA THR A 47 -4.19 4.14 -2.00
C THR A 47 -3.06 4.14 -3.00
N LYS A 48 -3.37 4.23 -4.28
CA LYS A 48 -2.37 4.37 -5.35
C LYS A 48 -1.39 5.50 -5.05
N ALA A 49 -1.88 6.65 -4.58
CA ALA A 49 -1.05 7.79 -4.24
C ALA A 49 -0.08 7.48 -3.07
N ARG A 50 -0.58 6.86 -2.00
CA ARG A 50 0.25 6.45 -0.85
C ARG A 50 1.32 5.43 -1.24
N VAL A 51 0.97 4.45 -2.05
CA VAL A 51 1.91 3.46 -2.57
C VAL A 51 2.99 4.13 -3.42
N ARG A 52 2.60 5.04 -4.30
CA ARG A 52 3.56 5.81 -5.11
C ARG A 52 4.50 6.67 -4.26
N THR A 53 3.98 7.34 -3.26
CA THR A 53 4.78 8.15 -2.32
C THR A 53 5.77 7.28 -1.53
N ALA A 54 5.32 6.14 -1.02
CA ALA A 54 6.15 5.28 -0.17
C ALA A 54 7.23 4.52 -0.96
N TYR A 55 6.93 4.09 -2.19
CA TYR A 55 7.78 3.18 -2.96
C TYR A 55 8.38 3.81 -4.22
N GLY A 56 7.89 4.96 -4.66
CA GLY A 56 8.46 5.69 -5.80
C GLY A 56 8.62 4.84 -7.05
N GLY A 57 9.81 4.86 -7.63
CA GLY A 57 10.14 4.10 -8.84
C GLY A 57 10.11 2.57 -8.69
N ALA A 58 10.01 2.04 -7.47
CA ALA A 58 9.82 0.61 -7.27
C ALA A 58 8.47 0.13 -7.82
N VAL A 59 7.45 0.99 -7.85
CA VAL A 59 6.15 0.69 -8.48
C VAL A 59 6.31 0.44 -9.98
N ASP A 60 7.11 1.25 -10.64
CA ASP A 60 7.35 1.11 -12.09
C ASP A 60 8.15 -0.16 -12.39
N ARG A 61 9.16 -0.45 -11.57
CA ARG A 61 9.92 -1.70 -11.68
C ARG A 61 9.04 -2.93 -11.46
N TRP A 62 8.15 -2.89 -10.47
CA TRP A 62 7.17 -3.95 -10.23
C TRP A 62 6.32 -4.21 -11.47
N ASN A 63 5.73 -3.15 -12.03
CA ASN A 63 4.87 -3.27 -13.21
C ASN A 63 5.67 -3.77 -14.43
N ALA A 64 6.89 -3.31 -14.63
CA ALA A 64 7.76 -3.78 -15.71
C ALA A 64 8.08 -5.28 -15.58
N VAL A 65 8.47 -5.74 -14.40
CA VAL A 65 8.72 -7.18 -14.14
C VAL A 65 7.44 -7.99 -14.31
N ARG A 66 6.31 -7.49 -13.85
CA ARG A 66 5.01 -8.14 -14.03
C ARG A 66 4.67 -8.33 -15.50
N HIS A 67 4.95 -7.34 -16.36
CA HIS A 67 4.78 -7.46 -17.81
C HIS A 67 5.71 -8.47 -18.47
N LEU A 68 6.93 -8.61 -17.95
CA LEU A 68 7.87 -9.64 -18.44
C LEU A 68 7.46 -11.06 -18.07
N LEU A 69 6.88 -11.24 -16.89
CA LEU A 69 6.45 -12.56 -16.40
C LEU A 69 5.09 -12.98 -16.95
N LEU A 70 4.22 -12.03 -17.21
CA LEU A 70 2.85 -12.21 -17.68
C LEU A 70 2.69 -11.47 -19.01
N ASP A 71 3.20 -12.07 -20.07
CA ASP A 71 3.38 -11.39 -21.36
C ASP A 71 2.05 -11.14 -22.11
N ASN A 72 1.03 -11.95 -21.85
CA ASN A 72 -0.28 -11.75 -22.49
C ASN A 72 -1.35 -11.16 -21.52
N PRO A 73 -2.36 -10.44 -22.07
CA PRO A 73 -3.39 -9.80 -21.27
C PRO A 73 -4.23 -10.76 -20.41
N ALA A 74 -4.48 -11.98 -20.89
CA ALA A 74 -5.28 -12.97 -20.16
C ALA A 74 -4.54 -13.43 -18.89
N GLU A 75 -3.25 -13.67 -18.98
CA GLU A 75 -2.42 -13.99 -17.80
C GLU A 75 -2.40 -12.84 -16.80
N ARG A 76 -2.19 -11.62 -17.27
CA ARG A 76 -2.22 -10.44 -16.40
C ARG A 76 -3.56 -10.29 -15.68
N GLN A 77 -4.67 -10.59 -16.36
CA GLN A 77 -5.99 -10.55 -15.74
C GLN A 77 -6.17 -11.67 -14.70
N MET A 78 -5.70 -12.89 -15.01
CA MET A 78 -5.78 -14.03 -14.09
C MET A 78 -5.05 -13.77 -12.77
N PHE A 79 -3.90 -13.09 -12.82
CA PHE A 79 -3.09 -12.71 -11.66
C PHE A 79 -3.35 -11.28 -11.20
N SER A 80 -4.54 -10.75 -11.43
CA SER A 80 -4.99 -9.45 -10.95
C SER A 80 -5.99 -9.56 -9.82
N SER A 81 -6.20 -8.47 -9.11
CA SER A 81 -7.23 -8.36 -8.08
C SER A 81 -7.68 -6.92 -7.93
N PRO A 82 -8.88 -6.67 -7.39
CA PRO A 82 -9.32 -5.30 -7.08
C PRO A 82 -8.34 -4.53 -6.17
N LEU A 83 -7.64 -5.24 -5.29
CA LEU A 83 -6.60 -4.63 -4.45
C LEU A 83 -5.44 -4.10 -5.31
N LEU A 84 -4.89 -4.93 -6.19
CA LEU A 84 -3.77 -4.52 -7.06
C LEU A 84 -4.19 -3.40 -8.02
N ASP A 85 -5.42 -3.46 -8.54
CA ASP A 85 -5.99 -2.39 -9.38
C ASP A 85 -6.05 -1.06 -8.62
N GLY A 86 -6.61 -1.08 -7.43
CA GLY A 86 -6.75 0.11 -6.58
C GLY A 86 -5.41 0.71 -6.15
N LEU A 87 -4.36 -0.08 -6.11
CA LEU A 87 -3.01 0.35 -5.73
C LEU A 87 -2.11 0.72 -6.92
N GLY A 88 -2.58 0.52 -8.15
CA GLY A 88 -1.80 0.81 -9.37
C GLY A 88 -0.68 -0.20 -9.64
N LEU A 89 -0.87 -1.44 -9.23
CA LEU A 89 0.11 -2.53 -9.35
C LEU A 89 -0.25 -3.55 -10.44
N ASN A 90 -1.25 -3.23 -11.24
CA ASN A 90 -1.70 -4.04 -12.39
C ASN A 90 -1.40 -3.38 -13.74
N ALA A 91 -0.69 -2.30 -13.72
CA ALA A 91 -0.36 -1.60 -14.97
C ALA A 91 0.55 -2.42 -15.87
#